data_a7feee8aab66f1f24ad24618d538e508
#
_entry.id   a7feee8aab66f1f24ad24618d538e508
#
_cell.length_a   1.000
_cell.length_b   1.000
_cell.length_c   1.000
_cell.angle_alpha   90.00
_cell.angle_beta   90.00
_cell.angle_gamma   90.00
#
_symmetry.space_group_name_H-M   'P 1'
#
loop_
_entity.id
_entity.type
_entity.pdbx_description
1 polymer ?
#
loop_
_entity_poly.entity_id
_entity_poly.type
_entity_poly.pdbx_seq_one_letter_code
_entity_poly.pdbx_strand_id
1 'polypeptide(L)'
;MRAKGFTLIEMLVVLAMLGVLASAARPLLEMSVQRSREHDLRDGLRTLRTALDAYKRAVEAGSIASSPEDSGYPKTLQLLVDGVADAKSPNGRKFYFLRRLPRDPFAPPDLPAAETWGQRAYDSPADDPRAGKDVYDVYSRSDRKALDGTKLKDW
;
A
#
# COMPACT_ATOMS: atom_id res chain seq x y z
N MET A 1 5.10 33.10 55.53
CA MET A 1 4.42 32.00 54.78
C MET A 1 5.30 30.75 54.86
N ARG A 2 4.83 29.68 55.50
CA ARG A 2 5.58 28.40 55.54
C ARG A 2 5.31 27.64 54.22
N ALA A 3 6.31 27.50 53.38
CA ALA A 3 6.24 26.61 52.21
C ALA A 3 6.11 25.17 52.75
N LYS A 4 4.99 24.50 52.43
CA LYS A 4 4.81 23.07 52.67
C LYS A 4 5.59 22.31 51.61
N GLY A 5 6.63 21.57 51.99
CA GLY A 5 7.34 20.66 51.10
C GLY A 5 6.52 19.39 50.85
N PHE A 6 6.71 18.76 49.70
CA PHE A 6 6.12 17.46 49.37
C PHE A 6 6.71 16.35 50.24
N THR A 7 5.90 15.41 50.62
CA THR A 7 6.35 14.21 51.34
C THR A 7 6.90 13.17 50.37
N LEU A 8 7.82 12.32 50.82
CA LEU A 8 8.38 11.24 50.03
C LEU A 8 7.30 10.28 49.52
N ILE A 9 6.30 9.99 50.34
CA ILE A 9 5.18 9.13 49.99
C ILE A 9 4.30 9.73 48.90
N GLU A 10 4.09 11.03 48.92
CA GLU A 10 3.33 11.76 47.91
C GLU A 10 4.03 11.70 46.54
N MET A 11 5.37 11.86 46.51
CA MET A 11 6.16 11.67 45.28
C MET A 11 6.11 10.23 44.77
N LEU A 12 6.17 9.23 45.65
CA LEU A 12 6.06 7.82 45.30
C LEU A 12 4.69 7.49 44.69
N VAL A 13 3.60 7.99 45.29
CA VAL A 13 2.25 7.78 44.75
C VAL A 13 2.07 8.43 43.41
N VAL A 14 2.56 9.65 43.18
CA VAL A 14 2.51 10.34 41.89
C VAL A 14 3.29 9.57 40.82
N LEU A 15 4.51 9.11 41.16
CA LEU A 15 5.32 8.31 40.23
C LEU A 15 4.65 6.97 39.87
N ALA A 16 4.02 6.31 40.84
CA ALA A 16 3.28 5.07 40.59
C ALA A 16 2.08 5.31 39.68
N MET A 17 1.30 6.39 39.89
CA MET A 17 0.18 6.75 39.03
C MET A 17 0.66 7.09 37.59
N LEU A 18 1.73 7.87 37.46
CA LEU A 18 2.32 8.18 36.16
C LEU A 18 2.82 6.91 35.40
N GLY A 19 3.41 5.96 36.16
CA GLY A 19 3.84 4.68 35.60
C GLY A 19 2.67 3.85 35.05
N VAL A 20 1.55 3.79 35.75
CA VAL A 20 0.33 3.11 35.31
C VAL A 20 -0.25 3.79 34.05
N LEU A 21 -0.34 5.12 34.07
CA LEU A 21 -0.83 5.86 32.87
C LEU A 21 0.08 5.67 31.67
N ALA A 22 1.39 5.72 31.85
CA ALA A 22 2.37 5.51 30.79
C ALA A 22 2.29 4.09 30.20
N SER A 23 2.04 3.08 31.02
CA SER A 23 1.90 1.69 30.56
C SER A 23 0.67 1.47 29.67
N ALA A 24 -0.43 2.21 29.93
CA ALA A 24 -1.65 2.13 29.12
C ALA A 24 -1.55 2.92 27.80
N ALA A 25 -0.71 3.95 27.73
CA ALA A 25 -0.59 4.79 26.54
C ALA A 25 0.09 4.07 25.35
N ARG A 26 1.07 3.21 25.63
CA ARG A 26 1.86 2.51 24.60
C ARG A 26 1.01 1.62 23.67
N PRO A 27 0.17 0.71 24.15
CA PRO A 27 -0.65 -0.15 23.27
C PRO A 27 -1.64 0.66 22.43
N LEU A 28 -2.16 1.78 22.93
CA LEU A 28 -3.05 2.65 22.17
C LEU A 28 -2.34 3.29 20.98
N LEU A 29 -1.10 3.73 21.17
CA LEU A 29 -0.27 4.29 20.09
C LEU A 29 0.05 3.24 19.03
N GLU A 30 0.41 2.03 19.42
CA GLU A 30 0.69 0.93 18.50
C GLU A 30 -0.52 0.59 17.63
N MET A 31 -1.72 0.51 18.22
CA MET A 31 -2.97 0.30 17.50
C MET A 31 -3.29 1.45 16.54
N SER A 32 -3.05 2.70 16.94
CA SER A 32 -3.28 3.87 16.08
C SER A 32 -2.36 3.86 14.86
N VAL A 33 -1.07 3.57 15.06
CA VAL A 33 -0.10 3.45 13.97
C VAL A 33 -0.46 2.29 13.03
N GLN A 34 -0.85 1.14 13.57
CA GLN A 34 -1.27 0.01 12.74
C GLN A 34 -2.51 0.35 11.92
N ARG A 35 -3.52 0.99 12.51
CA ARG A 35 -4.74 1.43 11.80
C ARG A 35 -4.41 2.39 10.65
N SER A 36 -3.50 3.34 10.88
CA SER A 36 -3.05 4.25 9.82
C SER A 36 -2.40 3.48 8.66
N ARG A 37 -1.48 2.55 8.96
CA ARG A 37 -0.84 1.71 7.93
C ARG A 37 -1.83 0.85 7.16
N GLU A 38 -2.83 0.28 7.83
CA GLU A 38 -3.87 -0.51 7.16
C GLU A 38 -4.72 0.35 6.22
N HIS A 39 -5.00 1.61 6.60
CA HIS A 39 -5.68 2.56 5.74
C HIS A 39 -4.83 2.90 4.51
N ASP A 40 -3.55 3.24 4.72
CA ASP A 40 -2.61 3.54 3.64
C ASP A 40 -2.45 2.35 2.68
N LEU A 41 -2.45 1.10 3.20
CA LEU A 41 -2.40 -0.10 2.38
C LEU A 41 -3.64 -0.23 1.48
N ARG A 42 -4.84 -0.07 2.05
CA ARG A 42 -6.10 -0.14 1.27
C ARG A 42 -6.17 0.93 0.19
N ASP A 43 -5.72 2.13 0.50
CA ASP A 43 -5.67 3.23 -0.47
C ASP A 43 -4.63 2.97 -1.57
N GLY A 44 -3.47 2.41 -1.21
CA GLY A 44 -2.46 1.98 -2.17
C GLY A 44 -2.98 0.91 -3.13
N LEU A 45 -3.62 -0.14 -2.60
CA LEU A 45 -4.24 -1.21 -3.40
C LEU A 45 -5.32 -0.66 -4.34
N ARG A 46 -6.23 0.17 -3.82
CA ARG A 46 -7.29 0.80 -4.62
C ARG A 46 -6.71 1.67 -5.73
N THR A 47 -5.70 2.46 -5.42
CA THR A 47 -5.03 3.35 -6.39
C THR A 47 -4.39 2.54 -7.51
N LEU A 48 -3.66 1.47 -7.18
CA LEU A 48 -3.01 0.60 -8.18
C LEU A 48 -4.02 -0.14 -9.03
N ARG A 49 -5.03 -0.78 -8.43
CA ARG A 49 -6.09 -1.51 -9.15
C ARG A 49 -6.86 -0.58 -10.08
N THR A 50 -7.21 0.62 -9.64
CA THR A 50 -7.87 1.63 -10.49
C THR A 50 -7.01 2.03 -11.68
N ALA A 51 -5.69 2.16 -11.49
CA ALA A 51 -4.77 2.50 -12.57
C ALA A 51 -4.57 1.33 -13.56
N LEU A 52 -4.51 0.08 -13.07
CA LEU A 52 -4.46 -1.13 -13.89
C LEU A 52 -5.72 -1.25 -14.77
N ASP A 53 -6.90 -1.04 -14.18
CA ASP A 53 -8.17 -1.04 -14.91
C ASP A 53 -8.27 0.11 -15.93
N ALA A 54 -7.72 1.28 -15.60
CA ALA A 54 -7.67 2.39 -16.53
C ALA A 54 -6.75 2.11 -17.72
N TYR A 55 -5.60 1.46 -17.47
CA TYR A 55 -4.70 0.98 -18.52
C TYR A 55 -5.42 -0.01 -19.44
N LYS A 56 -6.07 -1.03 -18.88
CA LYS A 56 -6.83 -2.03 -19.62
C LYS A 56 -7.89 -1.39 -20.52
N ARG A 57 -8.69 -0.45 -19.98
CA ARG A 57 -9.67 0.29 -20.76
C ARG A 57 -9.05 1.10 -21.92
N ALA A 58 -7.87 1.68 -21.72
CA ALA A 58 -7.18 2.42 -22.77
C ALA A 58 -6.69 1.50 -23.91
N VAL A 59 -6.27 0.27 -23.58
CA VAL A 59 -5.95 -0.77 -24.56
C VAL A 59 -7.21 -1.18 -25.34
N GLU A 60 -8.30 -1.50 -24.65
CA GLU A 60 -9.59 -1.90 -25.27
C GLU A 60 -10.15 -0.79 -26.17
N ALA A 61 -9.96 0.47 -25.79
CA ALA A 61 -10.32 1.61 -26.61
C ALA A 61 -9.38 1.82 -27.82
N GLY A 62 -8.32 1.01 -27.96
CA GLY A 62 -7.31 1.17 -29.02
C GLY A 62 -6.46 2.42 -28.88
N SER A 63 -6.40 3.01 -27.70
CA SER A 63 -5.53 4.17 -27.40
C SER A 63 -4.11 3.76 -27.01
N ILE A 64 -3.92 2.51 -26.61
CA ILE A 64 -2.60 1.89 -26.39
C ILE A 64 -2.48 0.70 -27.34
N ALA A 65 -1.38 0.63 -28.06
CA ALA A 65 -1.09 -0.50 -28.93
C ALA A 65 -0.83 -1.75 -28.09
N SER A 66 -1.48 -2.85 -28.43
CA SER A 66 -1.34 -4.15 -27.80
C SER A 66 -1.40 -5.24 -28.84
N SER A 67 -0.67 -6.32 -28.63
CA SER A 67 -0.77 -7.51 -29.47
C SER A 67 -2.02 -8.32 -29.13
N PRO A 68 -2.62 -9.06 -30.08
CA PRO A 68 -3.77 -9.92 -29.82
C PRO A 68 -3.54 -11.00 -28.74
N GLU A 69 -2.27 -11.34 -28.51
CA GLU A 69 -1.85 -12.33 -27.50
C GLU A 69 -1.62 -11.72 -26.12
N ASP A 70 -1.62 -10.38 -25.99
CA ASP A 70 -1.43 -9.68 -24.73
C ASP A 70 -2.76 -9.63 -23.96
N SER A 71 -2.71 -9.78 -22.65
CA SER A 71 -3.88 -9.67 -21.76
C SER A 71 -4.52 -8.28 -21.75
N GLY A 72 -3.79 -7.27 -22.25
CA GLY A 72 -4.18 -5.86 -22.20
C GLY A 72 -3.86 -5.16 -20.89
N TYR A 73 -3.19 -5.84 -19.96
CA TYR A 73 -2.64 -5.27 -18.73
C TYR A 73 -1.18 -4.85 -18.92
N PRO A 74 -0.65 -3.93 -18.11
CA PRO A 74 0.74 -3.47 -18.24
C PRO A 74 1.73 -4.59 -17.88
N LYS A 75 2.88 -4.62 -18.56
CA LYS A 75 3.94 -5.60 -18.27
C LYS A 75 4.64 -5.35 -16.92
N THR A 76 4.65 -4.12 -16.45
CA THR A 76 5.22 -3.72 -15.15
C THR A 76 4.42 -2.59 -14.54
N LEU A 77 4.44 -2.47 -13.21
CA LEU A 77 3.82 -1.35 -12.50
C LEU A 77 4.44 0.00 -12.90
N GLN A 78 5.73 0.00 -13.26
CA GLN A 78 6.45 1.21 -13.62
C GLN A 78 5.87 1.89 -14.86
N LEU A 79 5.31 1.14 -15.82
CA LEU A 79 4.65 1.69 -17.00
C LEU A 79 3.49 2.64 -16.68
N LEU A 80 2.83 2.44 -15.53
CA LEU A 80 1.74 3.34 -15.10
C LEU A 80 2.23 4.74 -14.78
N VAL A 81 3.52 4.90 -14.40
CA VAL A 81 4.15 6.17 -14.06
C VAL A 81 4.96 6.74 -15.22
N ASP A 82 5.70 5.91 -15.95
CA ASP A 82 6.56 6.35 -17.08
C ASP A 82 5.74 6.80 -18.29
N GLY A 83 4.49 6.38 -18.30
CA GLY A 83 3.54 6.68 -19.37
C GLY A 83 3.74 5.86 -20.63
N VAL A 84 2.64 5.62 -21.33
CA VAL A 84 2.56 4.82 -22.54
C VAL A 84 2.10 5.67 -23.71
N ALA A 85 2.68 5.45 -24.90
CA ALA A 85 2.36 6.22 -26.08
C ALA A 85 0.89 6.05 -26.48
N ASP A 86 0.24 7.16 -26.83
CA ASP A 86 -1.11 7.17 -27.40
C ASP A 86 -1.03 6.78 -28.88
N ALA A 87 -1.52 5.59 -29.21
CA ALA A 87 -1.55 5.08 -30.58
C ALA A 87 -2.41 5.92 -31.53
N LYS A 88 -3.32 6.74 -31.00
CA LYS A 88 -4.20 7.63 -31.78
C LYS A 88 -3.62 9.05 -31.93
N SER A 89 -2.53 9.37 -31.25
CA SER A 89 -1.95 10.69 -31.28
C SER A 89 -0.78 10.78 -32.25
N PRO A 90 -0.88 11.59 -33.32
CA PRO A 90 0.22 11.79 -34.28
C PRO A 90 1.46 12.45 -33.64
N ASN A 91 1.29 13.11 -32.50
CA ASN A 91 2.33 13.94 -31.83
C ASN A 91 3.07 13.20 -30.70
N GLY A 92 2.94 11.87 -30.59
CA GLY A 92 3.65 11.11 -29.56
C GLY A 92 3.23 11.40 -28.11
N ARG A 93 1.98 11.90 -27.91
CA ARG A 93 1.43 12.12 -26.57
C ARG A 93 1.45 10.82 -25.77
N LYS A 94 1.68 10.91 -24.48
CA LYS A 94 1.65 9.76 -23.57
C LYS A 94 0.47 9.83 -22.61
N PHE A 95 -0.06 8.67 -22.26
CA PHE A 95 -0.96 8.48 -21.11
C PHE A 95 -0.16 8.17 -19.86
N TYR A 96 -0.45 8.88 -18.78
CA TYR A 96 0.09 8.64 -17.44
C TYR A 96 -1.07 8.23 -16.55
N PHE A 97 -1.00 7.05 -15.94
CA PHE A 97 -2.06 6.51 -15.10
C PHE A 97 -1.84 6.83 -13.63
N LEU A 98 -0.57 6.99 -13.25
CA LEU A 98 -0.16 7.39 -11.91
C LEU A 98 0.90 8.48 -11.98
N ARG A 99 0.89 9.38 -10.99
CA ARG A 99 1.97 10.38 -10.81
C ARG A 99 3.20 9.75 -10.14
N ARG A 100 2.98 8.78 -9.25
CA ARG A 100 3.99 8.00 -8.54
C ARG A 100 3.39 6.66 -8.12
N LEU A 101 4.21 5.64 -7.98
CA LEU A 101 3.78 4.37 -7.40
C LEU A 101 3.63 4.53 -5.89
N PRO A 102 2.47 4.14 -5.31
CA PRO A 102 2.35 4.00 -3.87
C PRO A 102 3.25 2.87 -3.38
N ARG A 103 3.65 2.93 -2.11
CA ARG A 103 4.40 1.87 -1.44
C ARG A 103 3.47 1.08 -0.54
N ASP A 104 3.74 -0.23 -0.38
CA ASP A 104 3.16 -0.99 0.71
C ASP A 104 3.77 -0.50 2.05
N PRO A 105 2.95 0.03 3.00
CA PRO A 105 3.44 0.54 4.29
C PRO A 105 3.97 -0.55 5.22
N PHE A 106 3.75 -1.84 4.89
CA PHE A 106 4.25 -2.99 5.63
C PHE A 106 5.52 -3.60 5.02
N ALA A 107 5.94 -3.14 3.85
CA ALA A 107 7.17 -3.57 3.21
C ALA A 107 8.41 -2.88 3.82
N PRO A 108 9.61 -3.47 3.68
CA PRO A 108 10.88 -2.87 4.07
C PRO A 108 11.08 -1.49 3.42
N PRO A 109 11.61 -0.49 4.17
CA PRO A 109 11.73 0.88 3.67
C PRO A 109 12.77 1.07 2.56
N ASP A 110 13.70 0.17 2.42
CA ASP A 110 14.82 0.16 1.46
C ASP A 110 14.42 -0.34 0.07
N LEU A 111 13.29 -1.06 -0.06
CA LEU A 111 12.84 -1.55 -1.36
C LEU A 111 12.30 -0.43 -2.26
N PRO A 112 12.53 -0.49 -3.58
CA PRO A 112 11.83 0.36 -4.55
C PRO A 112 10.30 0.15 -4.47
N ALA A 113 9.51 1.21 -4.74
CA ALA A 113 8.06 1.17 -4.58
C ALA A 113 7.39 0.02 -5.37
N ALA A 114 7.84 -0.24 -6.59
CA ALA A 114 7.30 -1.32 -7.42
C ALA A 114 7.55 -2.72 -6.83
N GLU A 115 8.65 -2.90 -6.11
CA GLU A 115 9.05 -4.18 -5.52
C GLU A 115 8.39 -4.46 -4.18
N THR A 116 7.74 -3.46 -3.57
CA THR A 116 7.02 -3.64 -2.29
C THR A 116 5.77 -4.48 -2.45
N TRP A 117 5.19 -4.55 -3.66
CA TRP A 117 3.97 -5.27 -3.97
C TRP A 117 4.22 -6.68 -4.47
N GLY A 118 3.39 -7.62 -4.05
CA GLY A 118 3.18 -8.86 -4.77
C GLY A 118 2.41 -8.57 -6.05
N GLN A 119 2.73 -9.26 -7.14
CA GLN A 119 2.09 -9.09 -8.43
C GLN A 119 1.47 -10.42 -8.87
N ARG A 120 0.27 -10.36 -9.42
CA ARG A 120 -0.43 -11.47 -10.00
C ARG A 120 -0.66 -11.22 -11.49
N ALA A 121 -0.30 -12.19 -12.32
CA ALA A 121 -0.56 -12.16 -13.75
C ALA A 121 -2.02 -12.54 -14.06
N TYR A 122 -2.50 -12.17 -15.25
CA TYR A 122 -3.87 -12.43 -15.68
C TYR A 122 -4.19 -13.93 -15.77
N ASP A 123 -3.21 -14.74 -16.17
CA ASP A 123 -3.34 -16.20 -16.29
C ASP A 123 -3.13 -16.96 -14.98
N SER A 124 -2.84 -16.24 -13.88
CA SER A 124 -2.61 -16.83 -12.57
C SER A 124 -3.90 -16.91 -11.74
N PRO A 125 -4.19 -18.02 -11.06
CA PRO A 125 -5.37 -18.15 -10.20
C PRO A 125 -5.28 -17.25 -8.97
N ALA A 126 -6.45 -16.94 -8.36
CA ALA A 126 -6.52 -16.03 -7.22
C ALA A 126 -5.99 -16.64 -5.92
N ASP A 127 -6.10 -17.95 -5.76
CA ASP A 127 -5.66 -18.72 -4.59
C ASP A 127 -4.15 -19.05 -4.60
N ASP A 128 -3.50 -18.93 -5.78
CA ASP A 128 -2.05 -19.10 -5.93
C ASP A 128 -1.50 -17.98 -6.86
N PRO A 129 -1.42 -16.74 -6.38
CA PRO A 129 -1.01 -15.60 -7.17
C PRO A 129 0.46 -15.67 -7.57
N ARG A 130 0.74 -15.65 -8.89
CA ARG A 130 2.08 -15.69 -9.45
C ARG A 130 2.31 -14.51 -10.38
N ALA A 131 3.51 -13.95 -10.32
CA ALA A 131 3.96 -13.00 -11.32
C ALA A 131 4.16 -13.69 -12.69
N GLY A 132 3.90 -12.95 -13.77
CA GLY A 132 4.00 -13.49 -15.13
C GLY A 132 4.33 -12.41 -16.15
N LYS A 133 3.70 -12.47 -17.32
CA LYS A 133 3.96 -11.57 -18.47
C LYS A 133 3.40 -10.17 -18.26
N ASP A 134 2.45 -10.01 -17.36
CA ASP A 134 1.71 -8.79 -17.09
C ASP A 134 1.43 -8.62 -15.59
N VAL A 135 0.86 -7.48 -15.24
CA VAL A 135 0.39 -7.20 -13.88
C VAL A 135 -1.12 -6.98 -13.94
N TYR A 136 -1.87 -8.03 -13.63
CA TYR A 136 -3.32 -8.01 -13.54
C TYR A 136 -3.80 -7.46 -12.20
N ASP A 137 -3.16 -7.91 -11.10
CA ASP A 137 -3.53 -7.51 -9.75
C ASP A 137 -2.29 -7.36 -8.86
N VAL A 138 -2.46 -6.68 -7.74
CA VAL A 138 -1.42 -6.46 -6.74
C VAL A 138 -1.93 -6.82 -5.36
N TYR A 139 -1.03 -7.28 -4.49
CA TYR A 139 -1.32 -7.63 -3.10
C TYR A 139 -0.14 -7.29 -2.18
N SER A 140 -0.38 -7.19 -0.87
CA SER A 140 0.69 -7.05 0.11
C SER A 140 1.45 -8.36 0.28
N ARG A 141 2.79 -8.28 0.36
CA ARG A 141 3.63 -9.44 0.70
C ARG A 141 3.71 -9.71 2.20
N SER A 142 3.04 -8.91 3.02
CA SER A 142 3.09 -9.02 4.48
C SER A 142 2.23 -10.17 4.99
N ASP A 143 2.81 -11.10 5.75
CA ASP A 143 2.08 -12.16 6.45
C ASP A 143 1.38 -11.68 7.73
N ARG A 144 1.46 -10.39 8.03
CA ARG A 144 0.81 -9.80 9.21
C ARG A 144 -0.70 -9.89 9.11
N LYS A 145 -1.34 -9.93 10.28
CA LYS A 145 -2.79 -9.79 10.39
C LYS A 145 -3.16 -8.33 10.64
N ALA A 146 -4.23 -7.92 10.03
CA ALA A 146 -4.89 -6.66 10.31
C ALA A 146 -5.57 -6.66 11.68
N LEU A 147 -6.01 -5.49 12.15
CA LEU A 147 -6.75 -5.35 13.40
C LEU A 147 -8.08 -6.11 13.42
N ASP A 148 -8.67 -6.36 12.24
CA ASP A 148 -9.87 -7.17 12.07
C ASP A 148 -9.60 -8.68 12.01
N GLY A 149 -8.33 -9.10 12.09
CA GLY A 149 -7.90 -10.51 12.07
C GLY A 149 -7.65 -11.07 10.68
N THR A 150 -7.99 -10.38 9.60
CA THR A 150 -7.70 -10.82 8.22
C THR A 150 -6.21 -10.72 7.92
N LYS A 151 -5.71 -11.53 7.00
CA LYS A 151 -4.31 -11.42 6.56
C LYS A 151 -4.19 -10.28 5.54
N LEU A 152 -3.16 -9.45 5.67
CA LEU A 152 -2.94 -8.31 4.78
C LEU A 152 -2.71 -8.74 3.32
N LYS A 153 -2.13 -9.90 3.11
CA LYS A 153 -1.90 -10.48 1.77
C LYS A 153 -3.16 -10.92 1.03
N ASP A 154 -4.28 -11.06 1.75
CA ASP A 154 -5.56 -11.51 1.19
C ASP A 154 -6.45 -10.31 0.78
N TRP A 155 -5.97 -9.07 0.92
CA TRP A 155 -6.70 -7.83 0.56
C TRP A 155 -6.52 -7.45 -0.94
#